data_b8f8a6706a8758d8e24198ed43b088c0
#
_entry.id   b8f8a6706a8758d8e24198ed43b088c0
#
_cell.length_a   1.000
_cell.length_b   1.000
_cell.length_c   1.000
_cell.angle_alpha   90.00
_cell.angle_beta   90.00
_cell.angle_gamma   90.00
#
_symmetry.space_group_name_H-M   'P 1'
#
loop_
_entity.id
_entity.type
_entity.pdbx_description
1 polymer ?
#
loop_
_entity_poly.entity_id
_entity_poly.type
_entity_poly.pdbx_seq_one_letter_code
_entity_poly.pdbx_strand_id
1 'polypeptide(L)'
;PTLSLSALLKQYGIRLTANQAYHQMAKLGIVEQRERYSRTEINNIKKFWSLTAKGCMFGKNITSPANPRETQPHFFESRFPELLKLLDTVH
;
A
#
# COMPACT_ATOMS: atom_id res chain seq x y z
N PRO A 1 -0.89 -16.17 -3.86
CA PRO A 1 -1.63 -15.09 -4.50
C PRO A 1 -1.56 -13.80 -3.70
N THR A 2 -1.55 -12.68 -4.40
CA THR A 2 -1.56 -11.36 -3.81
C THR A 2 -2.77 -10.58 -4.29
N LEU A 3 -3.28 -9.70 -3.43
CA LEU A 3 -4.40 -8.84 -3.75
C LEU A 3 -4.08 -7.40 -3.38
N SER A 4 -4.75 -6.46 -4.06
CA SER A 4 -4.63 -5.06 -3.69
C SER A 4 -5.23 -4.83 -2.30
N LEU A 5 -4.81 -3.73 -1.65
CA LEU A 5 -5.33 -3.40 -0.33
C LEU A 5 -6.85 -3.21 -0.36
N SER A 6 -7.36 -2.51 -1.37
CA SER A 6 -8.80 -2.29 -1.48
C SER A 6 -9.59 -3.59 -1.57
N ALA A 7 -9.07 -4.56 -2.34
CA ALA A 7 -9.73 -5.85 -2.47
C ALA A 7 -9.74 -6.60 -1.14
N LEU A 8 -8.63 -6.57 -0.41
CA LEU A 8 -8.55 -7.25 0.89
C LEU A 8 -9.43 -6.60 1.95
N LEU A 9 -9.46 -5.28 2.00
CA LEU A 9 -10.34 -4.57 2.93
C LEU A 9 -11.79 -4.93 2.69
N LYS A 10 -12.19 -5.01 1.43
CA LYS A 10 -13.54 -5.39 1.07
C LYS A 10 -13.82 -6.85 1.44
N GLN A 11 -12.88 -7.75 1.15
CA GLN A 11 -13.03 -9.18 1.44
C GLN A 11 -13.20 -9.44 2.93
N TYR A 12 -12.49 -8.69 3.78
CA TYR A 12 -12.51 -8.86 5.22
C TYR A 12 -13.57 -7.99 5.91
N GLY A 13 -14.34 -7.21 5.13
CA GLY A 13 -15.38 -6.35 5.69
C GLY A 13 -14.84 -5.21 6.55
N ILE A 14 -13.63 -4.75 6.25
CA ILE A 14 -13.01 -3.65 7.00
C ILE A 14 -13.55 -2.32 6.50
N ARG A 15 -13.95 -1.45 7.42
CA ARG A 15 -14.56 -0.16 7.08
C ARG A 15 -13.59 0.95 6.77
N LEU A 16 -12.29 0.69 6.83
CA LEU A 16 -11.27 1.67 6.46
C LEU A 16 -11.20 1.82 4.95
N THR A 17 -10.96 3.06 4.49
CA THR A 17 -10.58 3.26 3.10
C THR A 17 -9.13 2.80 2.92
N ALA A 18 -8.75 2.52 1.67
CA ALA A 18 -7.38 2.15 1.37
C ALA A 18 -6.41 3.22 1.84
N ASN A 19 -6.76 4.49 1.63
CA ASN A 19 -5.91 5.60 2.03
C ASN A 19 -5.71 5.67 3.54
N GLN A 20 -6.78 5.47 4.32
CA GLN A 20 -6.69 5.43 5.77
C GLN A 20 -5.80 4.28 6.25
N ALA A 21 -5.97 3.10 5.64
CA ALA A 21 -5.16 1.94 5.99
C ALA A 21 -3.68 2.17 5.65
N TYR A 22 -3.38 2.80 4.52
CA TYR A 22 -2.00 3.13 4.17
C TYR A 22 -1.38 4.10 5.17
N HIS A 23 -2.11 5.09 5.63
CA HIS A 23 -1.59 6.02 6.64
C HIS A 23 -1.27 5.30 7.96
N GLN A 24 -2.11 4.35 8.36
CA GLN A 24 -1.83 3.54 9.53
C GLN A 24 -0.60 2.65 9.34
N MET A 25 -0.48 2.03 8.16
CA MET A 25 0.69 1.22 7.83
C MET A 25 1.96 2.04 7.78
N ALA A 26 1.88 3.30 7.34
CA ALA A 26 3.03 4.19 7.32
C ALA A 26 3.54 4.46 8.75
N LYS A 27 2.63 4.61 9.71
CA LYS A 27 3.00 4.77 11.12
C LYS A 27 3.72 3.55 11.67
N LEU A 28 3.41 2.37 11.13
CA LEU A 28 4.04 1.11 11.52
C LEU A 28 5.34 0.84 10.76
N GLY A 29 5.66 1.67 9.77
CA GLY A 29 6.86 1.48 8.95
C GLY A 29 6.70 0.40 7.88
N ILE A 30 5.47 0.00 7.56
CA ILE A 30 5.18 -1.04 6.57
C ILE A 30 5.15 -0.49 5.16
N VAL A 31 4.64 0.73 4.99
CA VAL A 31 4.65 1.43 3.71
C VAL A 31 5.27 2.79 3.87
N GLU A 32 5.73 3.34 2.76
CA GLU A 32 6.20 4.72 2.68
C GLU A 32 5.58 5.40 1.47
N GLN A 33 5.39 6.69 1.57
CA GLN A 33 4.91 7.47 0.44
C GLN A 33 6.11 7.93 -0.39
N ARG A 34 6.06 7.67 -1.69
CA ARG A 34 7.11 8.07 -2.62
C ARG A 34 6.54 9.05 -3.62
N GLU A 35 7.41 9.76 -4.30
CA GLU A 35 7.02 10.79 -5.23
C GLU A 35 7.70 10.57 -6.57
N ARG A 36 7.02 10.97 -7.64
CA ARG A 36 7.59 11.06 -8.98
C ARG A 36 7.10 12.31 -9.66
N TYR A 37 7.89 12.81 -10.57
CA TYR A 37 7.47 13.96 -11.38
C TYR A 37 6.65 13.50 -12.57
N SER A 38 5.58 14.25 -12.86
CA SER A 38 4.79 14.02 -14.05
C SER A 38 5.55 14.53 -15.29
N ARG A 39 5.52 13.74 -16.36
CA ARG A 39 6.14 14.17 -17.62
C ARG A 39 5.33 15.21 -18.38
N THR A 40 4.04 15.24 -18.13
CA THR A 40 3.12 16.08 -18.90
C THR A 40 2.89 17.44 -18.28
N GLU A 41 3.19 17.60 -17.00
CA GLU A 41 2.98 18.87 -16.29
C GLU A 41 4.23 19.25 -15.52
N ILE A 42 4.71 20.45 -15.76
CA ILE A 42 5.85 21.00 -15.04
C ILE A 42 5.45 21.23 -13.59
N ASN A 43 6.29 20.82 -12.65
CA ASN A 43 6.10 20.97 -11.20
C ASN A 43 4.94 20.16 -10.64
N ASN A 44 4.42 19.19 -11.41
CA ASN A 44 3.39 18.30 -10.87
C ASN A 44 4.03 17.05 -10.29
N ILE A 45 3.93 16.91 -8.98
CA ILE A 45 4.48 15.77 -8.25
C ILE A 45 3.35 14.79 -7.97
N LYS A 46 3.52 13.55 -8.42
CA LYS A 46 2.59 12.45 -8.13
C LYS A 46 3.12 11.66 -6.94
N LYS A 47 2.24 11.32 -6.02
CA LYS A 47 2.58 10.53 -4.84
C LYS A 47 2.00 9.12 -4.99
N PHE A 48 2.75 8.13 -4.54
CA PHE A 48 2.29 6.75 -4.56
C PHE A 48 2.86 6.00 -3.35
N TRP A 49 2.20 4.91 -2.98
CA TRP A 49 2.59 4.09 -1.85
C TRP A 49 3.51 2.97 -2.30
N SER A 50 4.47 2.64 -1.45
CA SER A 50 5.42 1.56 -1.71
C SER A 50 5.69 0.83 -0.39
N LEU A 51 5.81 -0.51 -0.46
CA LEU A 51 6.19 -1.29 0.71
C LEU A 51 7.66 -1.02 1.05
N THR A 52 7.92 -0.84 2.34
CA THR A 52 9.28 -0.77 2.87
C THR A 52 9.88 -2.18 2.93
N ALA A 53 11.15 -2.29 3.32
CA ALA A 53 11.76 -3.60 3.55
C ALA A 53 10.95 -4.42 4.58
N LYS A 54 10.47 -3.76 5.64
CA LYS A 54 9.61 -4.39 6.64
C LYS A 54 8.28 -4.83 6.02
N GLY A 55 7.71 -3.99 5.16
CA GLY A 55 6.43 -4.27 4.52
C GLY A 55 6.49 -5.44 3.54
N CYS A 56 7.66 -5.75 3.01
CA CYS A 56 7.83 -6.88 2.10
C CYS A 56 7.57 -8.24 2.78
N MET A 57 7.50 -8.28 4.10
CA MET A 57 7.06 -9.47 4.82
C MET A 57 5.58 -9.78 4.58
N PHE A 58 4.79 -8.76 4.21
CA PHE A 58 3.35 -8.88 4.06
C PHE A 58 2.90 -8.82 2.60
N GLY A 59 3.79 -8.52 1.67
CA GLY A 59 3.40 -8.40 0.28
C GLY A 59 4.57 -8.06 -0.63
N LYS A 60 4.23 -7.54 -1.80
CA LYS A 60 5.24 -7.11 -2.77
C LYS A 60 4.73 -5.89 -3.54
N ASN A 61 5.68 -5.11 -4.04
CA ASN A 61 5.37 -3.98 -4.91
C ASN A 61 5.14 -4.48 -6.34
N ILE A 62 4.01 -4.12 -6.91
CA ILE A 62 3.66 -4.47 -8.29
C ILE A 62 3.78 -3.21 -9.13
N THR A 63 4.53 -3.32 -10.22
CA THR A 63 4.67 -2.22 -11.16
C THR A 63 3.46 -2.21 -12.10
N SER A 64 2.85 -1.04 -12.27
CA SER A 64 1.73 -0.90 -13.20
C SER A 64 2.24 -0.92 -14.65
N PRO A 65 1.64 -1.72 -15.53
CA PRO A 65 2.01 -1.68 -16.95
C PRO A 65 1.76 -0.31 -17.59
N ALA A 66 0.73 0.39 -17.15
CA ALA A 66 0.41 1.71 -17.67
C ALA A 66 1.35 2.79 -17.13
N ASN A 67 2.00 2.53 -16.00
CA ASN A 67 2.83 3.54 -15.35
C ASN A 67 3.98 2.87 -14.60
N PRO A 68 5.07 2.49 -15.32
CA PRO A 68 6.16 1.72 -14.73
C PRO A 68 6.97 2.46 -13.66
N ARG A 69 6.74 3.77 -13.50
CA ARG A 69 7.39 4.56 -12.45
C ARG A 69 6.70 4.49 -11.11
N GLU A 70 5.47 3.98 -11.10
CA GLU A 70 4.68 3.83 -9.88
C GLU A 70 4.57 2.36 -9.52
N THR A 71 4.63 2.10 -8.21
CA THR A 71 4.33 0.77 -7.70
C THR A 71 3.04 0.83 -6.92
N GLN A 72 2.35 -0.30 -6.87
CA GLN A 72 1.19 -0.47 -6.03
C GLN A 72 1.45 -1.67 -5.12
N PRO A 73 1.35 -1.50 -3.80
CA PRO A 73 1.52 -2.64 -2.90
C PRO A 73 0.39 -3.66 -3.08
N HIS A 74 0.78 -4.91 -3.24
CA HIS A 74 -0.14 -6.04 -3.20
C HIS A 74 0.26 -6.91 -2.02
N PHE A 75 -0.71 -7.34 -1.26
CA PHE A 75 -0.47 -8.05 -0.01
C PHE A 75 -0.74 -9.54 -0.16
N PHE A 76 0.07 -10.34 0.52
CA PHE A 76 -0.17 -11.78 0.58
C PHE A 76 -1.45 -12.01 1.36
N GLU A 77 -2.38 -12.71 0.75
CA GLU A 77 -3.65 -13.01 1.39
C GLU A 77 -3.45 -13.79 2.69
N SER A 78 -2.50 -14.71 2.69
CA SER A 78 -2.18 -15.52 3.86
C SER A 78 -1.58 -14.71 5.03
N ARG A 79 -0.99 -13.56 4.74
CA ARG A 79 -0.37 -12.70 5.76
C ARG A 79 -1.27 -11.56 6.21
N PHE A 80 -2.36 -11.33 5.53
CA PHE A 80 -3.22 -10.19 5.82
C PHE A 80 -3.81 -10.20 7.24
N PRO A 81 -4.23 -11.35 7.80
CA PRO A 81 -4.71 -11.36 9.19
C PRO A 81 -3.68 -10.85 10.19
N GLU A 82 -2.40 -11.15 10.01
CA GLU A 82 -1.34 -10.62 10.86
C GLU A 82 -1.23 -9.11 10.74
N LEU A 83 -1.34 -8.61 9.51
CA LEU A 83 -1.31 -7.18 9.25
C LEU A 83 -2.49 -6.47 9.91
N LEU A 84 -3.68 -7.04 9.86
CA LEU A 84 -4.85 -6.49 10.50
C LEU A 84 -4.66 -6.35 12.02
N LYS A 85 -4.02 -7.32 12.65
CA LYS A 85 -3.71 -7.22 14.08
C LYS A 85 -2.81 -6.04 14.38
N LEU A 86 -1.82 -5.79 13.52
CA LEU A 86 -0.94 -4.63 13.68
C LEU A 86 -1.71 -3.32 13.47
N LEU A 87 -2.62 -3.28 12.53
CA LEU A 87 -3.43 -2.09 12.29
C LEU A 87 -4.32 -1.76 13.48
N ASP A 88 -4.80 -2.76 14.20
CA ASP A 88 -5.60 -2.57 15.42
C ASP A 88 -4.82 -1.86 16.52
N THR A 89 -3.50 -1.90 16.52
CA THR A 89 -2.69 -1.23 17.54
C THR A 89 -2.47 0.25 17.23
N VAL A 90 -2.88 0.72 16.06
CA VAL A 90 -2.71 2.11 15.63
C VAL A 90 -4.02 2.85 15.74
N HIS A 91 -4.06 3.84 16.60
CA HIS A 91 -5.25 4.67 16.84
C HIS A 91 -4.92 6.14 16.77
#